data_6d562cd06c2d28d627ea09996c46fc7e
#
_entry.id   6d562cd06c2d28d627ea09996c46fc7e
#
_cell.length_a   1.000
_cell.length_b   1.000
_cell.length_c   1.000
_cell.angle_alpha   90.00
_cell.angle_beta   90.00
_cell.angle_gamma   90.00
#
_symmetry.space_group_name_H-M   'P 1'
#
loop_
_entity.id
_entity.type
_entity.pdbx_description
1 polymer ?
#
loop_
_entity_poly.entity_id
_entity_poly.type
_entity_poly.pdbx_seq_one_letter_code
_entity_poly.pdbx_strand_id
1 'polypeptide(L)'
;ILDAVFNHTGRDFFAFKDLQQKGKDSEYKDWYLNVDFEGHSCFGDNFDYEGWAGCKDLVKLNLENQDVQNHIFSAVDFWIETFQIDGLRLDAADVISPVFLDKLSLHCKNKKSDFWLLGEVVHGDYNNWAKNDRLDSVTNYQIYKSLWSAFNDKNLFELSYNLNREFGENGIYKSLQLYNFLDNHDVNRLASTVKKQEHIFLLYALLFTIPGIPSIYYGSEFGIRGMRGEYDDFELRPSLPPFSQVPDFAKSFINSEELINVITKFSKIRKNQPAFQLGNYKELSVTNETFAFERKFNDEKIIVAVNISSEEKEIVLKNLQKEDFGKNCKNLLTEETFVLEEKIKVPKNWLFVGKVK
;
A
#
# COMPACT_ATOMS: atom_id res chain seq x y z
N ILE A 1 13.34 -0.62 -6.36
CA ILE A 1 13.06 -1.22 -5.03
C ILE A 1 12.99 -2.72 -5.21
N LEU A 2 13.71 -3.47 -4.36
CA LEU A 2 13.67 -4.94 -4.34
C LEU A 2 12.82 -5.43 -3.16
N ASP A 3 12.20 -6.60 -3.36
CA ASP A 3 11.55 -7.34 -2.28
C ASP A 3 12.61 -8.08 -1.46
N ALA A 4 12.58 -7.86 -0.14
CA ALA A 4 13.60 -8.34 0.79
C ALA A 4 12.97 -9.25 1.84
N VAL A 5 13.12 -10.57 1.64
CA VAL A 5 12.63 -11.59 2.55
C VAL A 5 13.73 -11.92 3.56
N PHE A 6 13.73 -11.22 4.71
CA PHE A 6 14.75 -11.36 5.74
C PHE A 6 14.28 -12.11 6.99
N ASN A 7 12.97 -12.34 7.13
CA ASN A 7 12.44 -13.09 8.27
C ASN A 7 12.76 -14.59 8.21
N HIS A 8 12.86 -15.16 7.01
CA HIS A 8 13.03 -16.61 6.82
C HIS A 8 13.78 -16.92 5.53
N THR A 9 14.20 -18.17 5.39
CA THR A 9 14.74 -18.71 4.13
C THR A 9 13.95 -19.95 3.71
N GLY A 10 14.05 -20.31 2.44
CA GLY A 10 13.64 -21.64 1.99
C GLY A 10 14.62 -22.72 2.49
N ARG A 11 14.17 -23.98 2.50
CA ARG A 11 15.00 -25.14 2.90
C ARG A 11 16.19 -25.40 1.99
N ASP A 12 16.15 -24.86 0.76
CA ASP A 12 17.25 -24.96 -0.21
C ASP A 12 18.37 -23.93 -0.02
N PHE A 13 18.21 -23.00 0.92
CA PHE A 13 19.22 -22.00 1.22
C PHE A 13 20.51 -22.67 1.72
N PHE A 14 21.67 -22.18 1.31
CA PHE A 14 22.95 -22.83 1.55
C PHE A 14 23.24 -23.14 3.02
N ALA A 15 22.90 -22.20 3.91
CA ALA A 15 23.14 -22.36 5.35
C ALA A 15 22.24 -23.44 5.96
N PHE A 16 20.97 -23.55 5.49
CA PHE A 16 20.09 -24.61 5.97
C PHE A 16 20.48 -25.99 5.41
N LYS A 17 20.94 -26.06 4.16
CA LYS A 17 21.49 -27.30 3.60
C LYS A 17 22.73 -27.81 4.36
N ASP A 18 23.62 -26.91 4.75
CA ASP A 18 24.76 -27.27 5.60
C ASP A 18 24.28 -27.80 6.96
N LEU A 19 23.29 -27.12 7.58
CA LEU A 19 22.67 -27.57 8.83
C LEU A 19 22.06 -29.00 8.69
N GLN A 20 21.34 -29.25 7.58
CA GLN A 20 20.78 -30.60 7.30
C GLN A 20 21.85 -31.67 7.17
N GLN A 21 23.01 -31.35 6.58
CA GLN A 21 24.10 -32.31 6.34
C GLN A 21 24.94 -32.56 7.57
N LYS A 22 25.25 -31.53 8.35
CA LYS A 22 26.21 -31.57 9.46
C LYS A 22 25.56 -31.62 10.86
N GLY A 23 24.26 -31.28 10.96
CA GLY A 23 23.56 -31.25 12.25
C GLY A 23 24.24 -30.34 13.27
N LYS A 24 24.56 -30.88 14.44
CA LYS A 24 25.22 -30.14 15.56
C LYS A 24 26.59 -29.54 15.18
N ASP A 25 27.26 -30.07 14.15
CA ASP A 25 28.56 -29.60 13.68
C ASP A 25 28.50 -28.52 12.61
N SER A 26 27.31 -28.11 12.21
CA SER A 26 27.12 -27.00 11.28
C SER A 26 27.51 -25.67 11.90
N GLU A 27 28.28 -24.88 11.16
CA GLU A 27 28.60 -23.47 11.51
C GLU A 27 27.38 -22.54 11.44
N TYR A 28 26.31 -22.98 10.76
CA TYR A 28 25.06 -22.21 10.58
C TYR A 28 23.95 -22.62 11.55
N LYS A 29 24.17 -23.48 12.54
CA LYS A 29 23.14 -23.95 13.46
C LYS A 29 22.45 -22.80 14.22
N ASP A 30 23.22 -21.76 14.56
CA ASP A 30 22.71 -20.60 15.31
C ASP A 30 22.10 -19.50 14.40
N TRP A 31 22.06 -19.75 13.08
CA TRP A 31 21.42 -18.85 12.11
C TRP A 31 19.91 -18.96 12.13
N TYR A 32 19.37 -20.06 12.67
CA TYR A 32 17.94 -20.35 12.68
C TYR A 32 17.39 -20.38 14.11
N LEU A 33 16.11 -20.03 14.25
CA LEU A 33 15.47 -20.01 15.55
C LEU A 33 15.01 -21.40 15.98
N ASN A 34 15.18 -21.66 17.29
CA ASN A 34 14.65 -22.84 17.98
C ASN A 34 15.03 -24.17 17.33
N VAL A 35 16.30 -24.29 16.90
CA VAL A 35 16.85 -25.56 16.41
C VAL A 35 16.98 -26.54 17.58
N ASP A 36 16.20 -27.64 17.51
CA ASP A 36 16.19 -28.72 18.53
C ASP A 36 16.70 -30.00 17.91
N PHE A 37 17.92 -30.40 18.32
CA PHE A 37 18.58 -31.62 17.85
C PHE A 37 18.09 -32.93 18.50
N GLU A 38 17.16 -32.84 19.43
CA GLU A 38 16.47 -34.02 19.99
C GLU A 38 15.07 -34.22 19.33
N GLY A 39 14.64 -33.24 18.51
CA GLY A 39 13.38 -33.29 17.77
C GLY A 39 13.57 -33.83 16.34
N HIS A 40 12.46 -33.91 15.61
CA HIS A 40 12.42 -34.22 14.18
C HIS A 40 11.46 -33.32 13.45
N SER A 41 11.85 -32.81 12.29
CA SER A 41 10.93 -32.00 11.47
C SER A 41 9.92 -32.90 10.73
N CYS A 42 8.82 -32.28 10.27
CA CYS A 42 7.84 -32.98 9.42
C CYS A 42 8.40 -33.41 8.05
N PHE A 43 9.58 -32.94 7.67
CA PHE A 43 10.31 -33.33 6.47
C PHE A 43 11.34 -34.46 6.69
N GLY A 44 11.44 -34.98 7.94
CA GLY A 44 12.36 -36.06 8.27
C GLY A 44 13.78 -35.61 8.58
N ASP A 45 14.02 -34.33 8.85
CA ASP A 45 15.32 -33.89 9.37
C ASP A 45 15.56 -34.45 10.77
N ASN A 46 16.82 -34.71 11.14
CA ASN A 46 17.23 -35.21 12.45
C ASN A 46 17.28 -34.09 13.53
N PHE A 47 16.53 -33.02 13.32
CA PHE A 47 16.32 -31.90 14.24
C PHE A 47 14.99 -31.23 13.91
N ASP A 48 14.44 -30.48 14.87
CA ASP A 48 13.31 -29.59 14.64
C ASP A 48 13.78 -28.13 14.66
N TYR A 49 12.94 -27.20 14.19
CA TYR A 49 13.25 -25.78 14.06
C TYR A 49 11.98 -24.94 13.94
N GLU A 50 12.08 -23.62 14.11
CA GLU A 50 10.95 -22.72 13.92
C GLU A 50 10.72 -22.39 12.44
N GLY A 51 9.48 -22.57 11.98
CA GLY A 51 9.03 -22.09 10.68
C GLY A 51 8.16 -20.84 10.83
N TRP A 52 8.21 -19.94 9.86
CA TRP A 52 7.35 -18.76 9.84
C TRP A 52 5.86 -19.16 9.74
N ALA A 53 5.02 -18.60 10.64
CA ALA A 53 3.60 -18.94 10.73
C ALA A 53 3.30 -20.46 10.82
N GLY A 54 4.24 -21.24 11.38
CA GLY A 54 4.13 -22.69 11.48
C GLY A 54 4.50 -23.45 10.20
N CYS A 55 4.83 -22.75 9.13
CA CYS A 55 5.26 -23.36 7.88
C CYS A 55 6.74 -23.73 7.91
N LYS A 56 7.06 -25.02 8.01
CA LYS A 56 8.43 -25.52 8.11
C LYS A 56 9.24 -25.37 6.81
N ASP A 57 8.60 -25.12 5.66
CA ASP A 57 9.30 -24.77 4.41
C ASP A 57 9.97 -23.39 4.47
N LEU A 58 9.45 -22.51 5.33
CA LEU A 58 9.92 -21.14 5.55
C LEU A 58 10.68 -21.07 6.86
N VAL A 59 11.96 -21.45 6.81
CA VAL A 59 12.81 -21.61 8.01
C VAL A 59 13.17 -20.26 8.59
N LYS A 60 12.76 -19.98 9.83
CA LYS A 60 12.88 -18.66 10.44
C LYS A 60 14.32 -18.34 10.84
N LEU A 61 14.84 -17.21 10.38
CA LEU A 61 16.18 -16.74 10.69
C LEU A 61 16.28 -16.14 12.11
N ASN A 62 17.41 -16.33 12.73
CA ASN A 62 17.80 -15.66 13.97
C ASN A 62 18.44 -14.30 13.64
N LEU A 63 17.61 -13.26 13.55
CA LEU A 63 18.06 -11.90 13.23
C LEU A 63 18.85 -11.22 14.37
N GLU A 64 18.99 -11.87 15.54
CA GLU A 64 19.88 -11.41 16.62
C GLU A 64 21.31 -11.90 16.42
N ASN A 65 21.50 -12.97 15.61
CA ASN A 65 22.82 -13.48 15.27
C ASN A 65 23.58 -12.50 14.36
N GLN A 66 24.81 -12.16 14.76
CA GLN A 66 25.61 -11.15 14.05
C GLN A 66 26.02 -11.61 12.65
N ASP A 67 26.26 -12.90 12.44
CA ASP A 67 26.67 -13.42 11.13
C ASP A 67 25.50 -13.41 10.15
N VAL A 68 24.26 -13.66 10.63
CA VAL A 68 23.05 -13.48 9.84
C VAL A 68 22.90 -12.01 9.44
N GLN A 69 23.07 -11.06 10.38
CA GLN A 69 23.01 -9.63 10.07
C GLN A 69 24.08 -9.25 9.05
N ASN A 70 25.33 -9.70 9.22
CA ASN A 70 26.43 -9.41 8.30
C ASN A 70 26.15 -9.94 6.90
N HIS A 71 25.61 -11.16 6.80
CA HIS A 71 25.22 -11.76 5.52
C HIS A 71 24.15 -10.94 4.80
N ILE A 72 23.08 -10.55 5.53
CA ILE A 72 21.99 -9.73 4.98
C ILE A 72 22.52 -8.36 4.53
N PHE A 73 23.32 -7.69 5.36
CA PHE A 73 23.88 -6.38 5.03
C PHE A 73 24.81 -6.44 3.81
N SER A 74 25.60 -7.51 3.71
CA SER A 74 26.45 -7.74 2.53
C SER A 74 25.63 -7.96 1.26
N ALA A 75 24.48 -8.66 1.36
CA ALA A 75 23.58 -8.82 0.22
C ALA A 75 22.95 -7.48 -0.19
N VAL A 76 22.53 -6.66 0.77
CA VAL A 76 21.99 -5.31 0.52
C VAL A 76 23.05 -4.42 -0.14
N ASP A 77 24.29 -4.44 0.36
CA ASP A 77 25.40 -3.70 -0.23
C ASP A 77 25.62 -4.11 -1.69
N PHE A 78 25.65 -5.41 -1.96
CA PHE A 78 25.77 -5.94 -3.30
C PHE A 78 24.62 -5.46 -4.23
N TRP A 79 23.38 -5.44 -3.75
CA TRP A 79 22.24 -4.95 -4.55
C TRP A 79 22.33 -3.45 -4.82
N ILE A 80 22.74 -2.65 -3.83
CA ILE A 80 22.94 -1.20 -4.01
C ILE A 80 24.05 -0.95 -5.04
N GLU A 81 25.19 -1.60 -4.89
CA GLU A 81 26.36 -1.39 -5.74
C GLU A 81 26.17 -1.91 -7.17
N THR A 82 25.56 -3.11 -7.32
CA THR A 82 25.43 -3.78 -8.60
C THR A 82 24.20 -3.31 -9.38
N PHE A 83 23.05 -3.21 -8.70
CA PHE A 83 21.76 -2.91 -9.36
C PHE A 83 21.30 -1.47 -9.15
N GLN A 84 22.04 -0.68 -8.36
CA GLN A 84 21.71 0.72 -8.05
C GLN A 84 20.28 0.91 -7.56
N ILE A 85 19.82 0.01 -6.70
CA ILE A 85 18.46 0.08 -6.15
C ILE A 85 18.26 1.31 -5.28
N ASP A 86 17.02 1.78 -5.20
CA ASP A 86 16.62 2.97 -4.42
C ASP A 86 15.94 2.61 -3.09
N GLY A 87 15.71 1.32 -2.83
CA GLY A 87 15.04 0.90 -1.61
C GLY A 87 14.74 -0.59 -1.54
N LEU A 88 14.15 -0.99 -0.41
CA LEU A 88 13.68 -2.34 -0.14
C LEU A 88 12.22 -2.33 0.28
N ARG A 89 11.46 -3.35 -0.12
CA ARG A 89 10.20 -3.75 0.51
C ARG A 89 10.50 -4.95 1.40
N LEU A 90 10.30 -4.80 2.70
CA LEU A 90 10.53 -5.86 3.67
C LEU A 90 9.28 -6.71 3.82
N ASP A 91 9.39 -7.97 3.42
CA ASP A 91 8.38 -9.00 3.60
C ASP A 91 8.15 -9.26 5.10
N ALA A 92 6.88 -9.46 5.49
CA ALA A 92 6.49 -9.78 6.87
C ALA A 92 7.17 -8.89 7.93
N ALA A 93 7.28 -7.59 7.66
CA ALA A 93 8.00 -6.64 8.53
C ALA A 93 7.42 -6.56 9.95
N ASP A 94 6.14 -6.92 10.13
CA ASP A 94 5.46 -6.92 11.42
C ASP A 94 5.98 -8.00 12.40
N VAL A 95 6.67 -9.03 11.91
CA VAL A 95 7.29 -10.08 12.74
C VAL A 95 8.82 -9.96 12.81
N ILE A 96 9.42 -8.99 12.14
CA ILE A 96 10.86 -8.71 12.21
C ILE A 96 11.19 -7.91 13.47
N SER A 97 12.29 -8.28 14.14
CA SER A 97 12.77 -7.56 15.33
C SER A 97 12.94 -6.06 15.06
N PRO A 98 12.33 -5.19 15.87
CA PRO A 98 12.52 -3.74 15.76
C PRO A 98 13.99 -3.32 15.81
N VAL A 99 14.81 -4.00 16.61
CA VAL A 99 16.26 -3.72 16.72
C VAL A 99 16.99 -4.03 15.41
N PHE A 100 16.60 -5.11 14.74
CA PHE A 100 17.16 -5.43 13.42
C PHE A 100 16.74 -4.39 12.38
N LEU A 101 15.47 -3.98 12.38
CA LEU A 101 14.97 -2.95 11.46
C LEU A 101 15.71 -1.61 11.64
N ASP A 102 15.96 -1.20 12.88
CA ASP A 102 16.73 0.02 13.18
C ASP A 102 18.17 -0.07 12.65
N LYS A 103 18.84 -1.21 12.85
CA LYS A 103 20.19 -1.46 12.31
C LYS A 103 20.21 -1.48 10.79
N LEU A 104 19.23 -2.12 10.15
CA LEU A 104 19.10 -2.18 8.69
C LEU A 104 18.88 -0.78 8.11
N SER A 105 17.99 0.00 8.72
CA SER A 105 17.73 1.38 8.31
C SER A 105 18.99 2.23 8.37
N LEU A 106 19.71 2.16 9.48
CA LEU A 106 20.97 2.88 9.65
C LEU A 106 22.01 2.46 8.60
N HIS A 107 22.16 1.15 8.37
CA HIS A 107 23.08 0.60 7.39
C HIS A 107 22.77 1.11 5.98
N CYS A 108 21.51 0.99 5.55
CA CYS A 108 21.08 1.42 4.21
C CYS A 108 21.23 2.93 4.01
N LYS A 109 20.82 3.75 4.99
CA LYS A 109 20.88 5.21 4.88
C LYS A 109 22.29 5.77 4.98
N ASN A 110 23.23 5.05 5.60
CA ASN A 110 24.65 5.39 5.54
C ASN A 110 25.26 5.15 4.15
N LYS A 111 24.76 4.16 3.40
CA LYS A 111 25.18 3.90 2.00
C LYS A 111 24.52 4.87 1.00
N LYS A 112 23.24 5.15 1.18
CA LYS A 112 22.45 6.04 0.34
C LYS A 112 21.42 6.75 1.19
N SER A 113 21.61 8.07 1.43
CA SER A 113 20.83 8.85 2.40
C SER A 113 19.33 8.93 2.11
N ASP A 114 18.94 8.78 0.84
CA ASP A 114 17.56 8.76 0.35
C ASP A 114 17.00 7.34 0.09
N PHE A 115 17.71 6.31 0.59
CA PHE A 115 17.28 4.92 0.44
C PHE A 115 15.96 4.68 1.16
N TRP A 116 14.96 4.20 0.41
CA TRP A 116 13.59 4.07 0.90
C TRP A 116 13.29 2.67 1.41
N LEU A 117 12.71 2.58 2.61
CA LEU A 117 12.36 1.33 3.26
C LEU A 117 10.84 1.24 3.46
N LEU A 118 10.20 0.30 2.76
CA LEU A 118 8.80 -0.06 2.90
C LEU A 118 8.67 -1.37 3.67
N GLY A 119 7.88 -1.41 4.73
CA GLY A 119 7.55 -2.65 5.42
C GLY A 119 6.16 -3.17 5.04
N GLU A 120 6.05 -4.47 4.84
CA GLU A 120 4.74 -5.10 4.87
C GLU A 120 4.30 -5.30 6.30
N VAL A 121 3.22 -4.58 6.69
CA VAL A 121 2.59 -4.67 8.00
C VAL A 121 1.10 -4.83 7.81
N VAL A 122 0.58 -6.00 8.19
CA VAL A 122 -0.86 -6.31 8.01
C VAL A 122 -1.66 -5.82 9.21
N HIS A 123 -1.13 -5.99 10.43
CA HIS A 123 -1.83 -5.69 11.66
C HIS A 123 -0.98 -4.87 12.63
N GLY A 124 -1.62 -4.22 13.59
CA GLY A 124 -0.97 -3.49 14.67
C GLY A 124 -0.98 -1.97 14.51
N ASP A 125 -0.22 -1.30 15.37
CA ASP A 125 -0.04 0.15 15.33
C ASP A 125 1.16 0.49 14.44
N TYR A 126 0.91 1.10 13.29
CA TYR A 126 1.93 1.43 12.29
C TYR A 126 3.04 2.35 12.81
N ASN A 127 2.80 3.11 13.88
CA ASN A 127 3.84 3.90 14.54
C ASN A 127 4.97 3.05 15.13
N ASN A 128 4.76 1.74 15.33
CA ASN A 128 5.81 0.85 15.80
C ASN A 128 6.86 0.56 14.70
N TRP A 129 6.49 0.69 13.44
CA TRP A 129 7.34 0.37 12.29
C TRP A 129 7.70 1.61 11.45
N ALA A 130 6.70 2.42 11.06
CA ALA A 130 6.91 3.63 10.25
C ALA A 130 7.32 4.79 11.15
N LYS A 131 8.62 5.00 11.30
CA LYS A 131 9.21 6.13 12.03
C LYS A 131 10.61 6.43 11.51
N ASN A 132 11.12 7.64 11.79
CA ASN A 132 12.31 8.21 11.18
C ASN A 132 13.56 7.30 11.18
N ASP A 133 13.74 6.48 12.22
CA ASP A 133 14.94 5.66 12.39
C ASP A 133 14.72 4.19 12.00
N ARG A 134 13.56 3.84 11.41
CA ARG A 134 13.21 2.47 11.08
C ARG A 134 12.76 2.35 9.64
N LEU A 135 11.46 2.39 9.37
CA LEU A 135 10.90 2.29 8.02
C LEU A 135 10.29 3.63 7.60
N ASP A 136 10.45 4.00 6.34
CA ASP A 136 9.90 5.24 5.79
C ASP A 136 8.38 5.12 5.57
N SER A 137 7.88 3.91 5.32
CA SER A 137 6.47 3.62 5.11
C SER A 137 6.13 2.17 5.46
N VAL A 138 4.85 1.91 5.67
CA VAL A 138 4.29 0.55 5.75
C VAL A 138 3.03 0.44 4.91
N THR A 139 2.67 -0.79 4.54
CA THR A 139 1.45 -1.11 3.78
C THR A 139 0.21 -0.78 4.60
N ASN A 140 -0.72 -0.02 4.03
CA ASN A 140 -1.94 0.40 4.73
C ASN A 140 -3.10 -0.58 4.51
N TYR A 141 -3.02 -1.73 5.15
CA TYR A 141 -4.12 -2.71 5.16
C TYR A 141 -5.36 -2.22 5.92
N GLN A 142 -5.20 -1.26 6.85
CA GLN A 142 -6.32 -0.75 7.64
C GLN A 142 -7.31 0.03 6.79
N ILE A 143 -6.83 0.81 5.79
CA ILE A 143 -7.73 1.51 4.86
C ILE A 143 -8.11 0.67 3.65
N TYR A 144 -7.28 -0.30 3.25
CA TYR A 144 -7.50 -1.15 2.08
C TYR A 144 -8.92 -1.72 2.03
N LYS A 145 -9.38 -2.34 3.13
CA LYS A 145 -10.71 -2.94 3.19
C LYS A 145 -11.80 -1.90 2.98
N SER A 146 -11.73 -0.76 3.68
CA SER A 146 -12.78 0.27 3.62
C SER A 146 -12.87 0.96 2.26
N LEU A 147 -11.79 0.96 1.46
CA LEU A 147 -11.82 1.52 0.12
C LEU A 147 -12.84 0.79 -0.77
N TRP A 148 -12.87 -0.54 -0.76
CA TRP A 148 -13.81 -1.28 -1.61
C TRP A 148 -15.10 -1.67 -0.90
N SER A 149 -15.09 -1.99 0.41
CA SER A 149 -16.30 -2.41 1.15
C SER A 149 -17.31 -1.27 1.26
N ALA A 150 -16.85 -0.05 1.56
CA ALA A 150 -17.73 1.13 1.65
C ALA A 150 -18.51 1.38 0.34
N PHE A 151 -17.89 1.12 -0.81
CA PHE A 151 -18.55 1.23 -2.11
C PHE A 151 -19.51 0.08 -2.37
N ASN A 152 -19.11 -1.15 -2.04
CA ASN A 152 -19.94 -2.35 -2.24
C ASN A 152 -21.21 -2.34 -1.39
N ASP A 153 -21.11 -1.81 -0.17
CA ASP A 153 -22.17 -1.81 0.83
C ASP A 153 -22.92 -0.47 0.89
N LYS A 154 -22.53 0.47 0.01
CA LYS A 154 -23.07 1.84 -0.02
C LYS A 154 -23.01 2.49 1.36
N ASN A 155 -21.85 2.43 2.00
CA ASN A 155 -21.61 2.93 3.35
C ASN A 155 -20.31 3.73 3.43
N LEU A 156 -20.28 4.93 2.86
CA LEU A 156 -19.10 5.80 2.89
C LEU A 156 -18.73 6.29 4.29
N PHE A 157 -19.58 6.09 5.31
CA PHE A 157 -19.19 6.33 6.70
C PHE A 157 -18.04 5.45 7.14
N GLU A 158 -17.94 4.19 6.66
CA GLU A 158 -16.82 3.30 6.97
C GLU A 158 -15.49 3.88 6.47
N LEU A 159 -15.46 4.35 5.23
CA LEU A 159 -14.27 4.97 4.64
C LEU A 159 -13.91 6.27 5.35
N SER A 160 -14.91 7.14 5.57
CA SER A 160 -14.70 8.40 6.26
C SER A 160 -14.19 8.20 7.68
N TYR A 161 -14.75 7.25 8.43
CA TYR A 161 -14.29 6.91 9.77
C TYR A 161 -12.81 6.50 9.78
N ASN A 162 -12.39 5.61 8.86
CA ASN A 162 -11.01 5.15 8.78
C ASN A 162 -10.06 6.29 8.38
N LEU A 163 -10.43 7.13 7.40
CA LEU A 163 -9.63 8.29 7.03
C LEU A 163 -9.49 9.31 8.17
N ASN A 164 -10.57 9.57 8.91
CA ASN A 164 -10.52 10.44 10.09
C ASN A 164 -9.67 9.86 11.20
N ARG A 165 -9.80 8.55 11.48
CA ARG A 165 -9.01 7.84 12.49
C ARG A 165 -7.52 7.87 12.17
N GLU A 166 -7.16 7.70 10.89
CA GLU A 166 -5.75 7.67 10.46
C GLU A 166 -5.16 9.07 10.28
N PHE A 167 -5.85 9.96 9.59
CA PHE A 167 -5.30 11.22 9.06
C PHE A 167 -6.05 12.48 9.49
N GLY A 168 -7.16 12.37 10.22
CA GLY A 168 -7.91 13.51 10.73
C GLY A 168 -7.10 14.43 11.64
N GLU A 169 -7.71 15.45 12.21
CA GLU A 169 -7.03 16.43 13.07
C GLU A 169 -6.27 15.76 14.23
N ASN A 170 -6.85 14.73 14.83
CA ASN A 170 -6.25 13.89 15.88
C ASN A 170 -5.93 12.47 15.35
N GLY A 171 -5.66 12.35 14.06
CA GLY A 171 -5.41 11.06 13.41
C GLY A 171 -4.14 10.39 13.93
N ILE A 172 -4.24 9.08 14.21
CA ILE A 172 -3.13 8.30 14.81
C ILE A 172 -1.92 8.15 13.90
N TYR A 173 -2.10 8.30 12.58
CA TYR A 173 -1.06 8.21 11.56
C TYR A 173 -0.91 9.51 10.76
N LYS A 174 -1.33 10.63 11.31
CA LYS A 174 -1.34 11.94 10.63
C LYS A 174 0.04 12.37 10.09
N SER A 175 1.10 11.96 10.77
CA SER A 175 2.49 12.25 10.36
C SER A 175 3.11 11.21 9.44
N LEU A 176 2.42 10.09 9.18
CA LEU A 176 2.95 9.00 8.39
C LEU A 176 2.54 9.11 6.92
N GLN A 177 3.45 8.70 6.04
CA GLN A 177 3.16 8.53 4.61
C GLN A 177 2.95 7.03 4.34
N LEU A 178 1.72 6.53 4.59
CA LEU A 178 1.38 5.11 4.44
C LEU A 178 1.23 4.71 2.97
N TYR A 179 1.65 3.50 2.64
CA TYR A 179 1.57 2.92 1.29
C TYR A 179 0.17 2.34 1.05
N ASN A 180 -0.67 3.08 0.32
CA ASN A 180 -2.05 2.72 0.02
C ASN A 180 -2.17 1.95 -1.28
N PHE A 181 -3.04 0.95 -1.30
CA PHE A 181 -3.31 0.12 -2.47
C PHE A 181 -4.79 -0.26 -2.53
N LEU A 182 -5.25 -0.64 -3.71
CA LEU A 182 -6.60 -1.19 -3.95
C LEU A 182 -6.58 -2.71 -4.10
N ASP A 183 -5.44 -3.23 -4.50
CA ASP A 183 -5.10 -4.65 -4.53
C ASP A 183 -3.57 -4.82 -4.52
N ASN A 184 -3.12 -6.04 -4.26
CA ASN A 184 -1.72 -6.45 -4.34
C ASN A 184 -1.64 -7.96 -4.67
N HIS A 185 -0.45 -8.55 -4.54
CA HIS A 185 -0.20 -9.96 -4.86
C HIS A 185 -0.77 -10.97 -3.85
N ASP A 186 -1.30 -10.52 -2.71
CA ASP A 186 -1.81 -11.36 -1.61
C ASP A 186 -3.31 -11.21 -1.36
N VAL A 187 -3.97 -10.25 -2.02
CA VAL A 187 -5.40 -10.02 -1.91
C VAL A 187 -6.08 -10.08 -3.27
N ASN A 188 -7.40 -10.32 -3.27
CA ASN A 188 -8.17 -10.36 -4.49
C ASN A 188 -7.99 -9.09 -5.32
N ARG A 189 -7.88 -9.24 -6.64
CA ARG A 189 -7.84 -8.11 -7.58
C ARG A 189 -9.07 -7.22 -7.38
N LEU A 190 -8.88 -5.92 -7.45
CA LEU A 190 -9.97 -4.94 -7.27
C LEU A 190 -11.15 -5.25 -8.19
N ALA A 191 -10.88 -5.55 -9.47
CA ALA A 191 -11.91 -5.86 -10.46
C ALA A 191 -12.72 -7.14 -10.16
N SER A 192 -12.21 -8.02 -9.29
CA SER A 192 -12.95 -9.18 -8.76
C SER A 192 -13.68 -8.89 -7.46
N THR A 193 -13.27 -7.86 -6.74
CA THR A 193 -13.81 -7.52 -5.41
C THR A 193 -14.99 -6.56 -5.49
N VAL A 194 -14.95 -5.61 -6.44
CA VAL A 194 -15.96 -4.56 -6.57
C VAL A 194 -17.19 -5.04 -7.29
N LYS A 195 -18.39 -4.81 -6.71
CA LYS A 195 -19.69 -5.25 -7.26
C LYS A 195 -20.09 -4.50 -8.54
N LYS A 196 -19.71 -3.20 -8.66
CA LYS A 196 -20.02 -2.37 -9.82
C LYS A 196 -18.74 -1.94 -10.53
N GLN A 197 -18.61 -2.24 -11.79
CA GLN A 197 -17.41 -1.96 -12.58
C GLN A 197 -17.08 -0.45 -12.65
N GLU A 198 -18.09 0.42 -12.73
CA GLU A 198 -17.89 1.86 -12.75
C GLU A 198 -17.22 2.40 -11.48
N HIS A 199 -17.34 1.72 -10.35
CA HIS A 199 -16.65 2.08 -9.11
C HIS A 199 -15.14 1.89 -9.18
N ILE A 200 -14.62 1.05 -10.09
CA ILE A 200 -13.18 0.84 -10.26
C ILE A 200 -12.50 2.16 -10.66
N PHE A 201 -13.07 2.89 -11.60
CA PHE A 201 -12.55 4.19 -12.05
C PHE A 201 -12.52 5.21 -10.91
N LEU A 202 -13.61 5.27 -10.16
CA LEU A 202 -13.77 6.17 -9.03
C LEU A 202 -12.80 5.82 -7.89
N LEU A 203 -12.57 4.54 -7.60
CA LEU A 203 -11.64 4.08 -6.57
C LEU A 203 -10.19 4.43 -6.93
N TYR A 204 -9.75 4.26 -8.19
CA TYR A 204 -8.43 4.72 -8.60
C TYR A 204 -8.31 6.24 -8.53
N ALA A 205 -9.32 6.99 -8.95
CA ALA A 205 -9.33 8.45 -8.81
C ALA A 205 -9.20 8.87 -7.33
N LEU A 206 -9.93 8.20 -6.45
CA LEU A 206 -9.89 8.45 -4.99
C LEU A 206 -8.51 8.08 -4.39
N LEU A 207 -7.90 6.96 -4.78
CA LEU A 207 -6.60 6.53 -4.31
C LEU A 207 -5.52 7.63 -4.47
N PHE A 208 -5.56 8.38 -5.57
CA PHE A 208 -4.62 9.47 -5.82
C PHE A 208 -4.93 10.76 -5.03
N THR A 209 -6.10 10.87 -4.39
CA THR A 209 -6.51 12.09 -3.68
C THR A 209 -6.45 11.98 -2.16
N ILE A 210 -6.52 10.77 -1.61
CA ILE A 210 -6.39 10.53 -0.16
C ILE A 210 -4.94 10.70 0.33
N PRO A 211 -4.71 10.88 1.66
CA PRO A 211 -3.36 10.91 2.24
C PRO A 211 -2.61 9.60 2.02
N GLY A 212 -1.28 9.65 2.02
CA GLY A 212 -0.41 8.49 1.84
C GLY A 212 0.15 8.37 0.41
N ILE A 213 0.80 7.26 0.09
CA ILE A 213 1.48 6.98 -1.17
C ILE A 213 0.62 6.00 -1.98
N PRO A 214 0.06 6.41 -3.13
CA PRO A 214 -0.75 5.52 -3.95
C PRO A 214 0.11 4.48 -4.66
N SER A 215 -0.35 3.24 -4.66
CA SER A 215 0.27 2.12 -5.37
C SER A 215 -0.73 1.46 -6.32
N ILE A 216 -0.23 1.01 -7.46
CA ILE A 216 -0.97 0.24 -8.45
C ILE A 216 -0.25 -1.08 -8.65
N TYR A 217 -0.94 -2.17 -8.41
CA TYR A 217 -0.40 -3.50 -8.68
C TYR A 217 -0.44 -3.77 -10.20
N TYR A 218 0.59 -4.43 -10.73
CA TYR A 218 0.72 -4.67 -12.17
C TYR A 218 -0.52 -5.40 -12.73
N GLY A 219 -1.00 -4.96 -13.88
CA GLY A 219 -2.20 -5.49 -14.52
C GLY A 219 -3.51 -4.90 -14.00
N SER A 220 -3.53 -4.29 -12.82
CA SER A 220 -4.75 -3.68 -12.26
C SER A 220 -5.12 -2.40 -12.98
N GLU A 221 -4.17 -1.72 -13.62
CA GLU A 221 -4.41 -0.60 -14.54
C GLU A 221 -5.18 -1.00 -15.80
N PHE A 222 -5.22 -2.29 -16.11
CA PHE A 222 -6.04 -2.85 -17.18
C PHE A 222 -7.38 -3.43 -16.68
N GLY A 223 -7.61 -3.47 -15.37
CA GLY A 223 -8.78 -4.07 -14.77
C GLY A 223 -8.76 -5.60 -14.78
N ILE A 224 -7.58 -6.22 -14.71
CA ILE A 224 -7.43 -7.67 -14.64
C ILE A 224 -8.12 -8.21 -13.39
N ARG A 225 -8.84 -9.31 -13.56
CA ARG A 225 -9.49 -10.05 -12.48
C ARG A 225 -8.59 -11.16 -11.96
N GLY A 226 -8.83 -11.57 -10.73
CA GLY A 226 -8.22 -12.69 -10.06
C GLY A 226 -8.71 -12.78 -8.62
N MET A 227 -8.89 -13.98 -8.13
CA MET A 227 -9.28 -14.26 -6.76
C MET A 227 -8.24 -15.19 -6.14
N ARG A 228 -8.02 -15.02 -4.85
CA ARG A 228 -7.15 -15.90 -4.09
C ARG A 228 -7.74 -17.30 -4.07
N GLY A 229 -6.96 -18.28 -4.52
CA GLY A 229 -7.31 -19.68 -4.46
C GLY A 229 -7.22 -20.24 -3.04
N GLU A 230 -7.75 -21.44 -2.83
CA GLU A 230 -7.62 -22.13 -1.54
C GLU A 230 -6.20 -22.62 -1.30
N TYR A 231 -5.47 -22.98 -2.37
CA TYR A 231 -4.14 -23.59 -2.30
C TYR A 231 -3.06 -22.84 -3.07
N ASP A 232 -3.44 -21.83 -3.87
CA ASP A 232 -2.51 -21.07 -4.68
C ASP A 232 -3.00 -19.63 -4.94
N ASP A 233 -2.08 -18.79 -5.43
CA ASP A 233 -2.31 -17.39 -5.76
C ASP A 233 -2.12 -17.10 -7.26
N PHE A 234 -2.19 -18.11 -8.14
CA PHE A 234 -1.89 -17.96 -9.57
C PHE A 234 -2.78 -16.92 -10.26
N GLU A 235 -4.10 -16.87 -9.91
CA GLU A 235 -5.00 -15.87 -10.48
C GLU A 235 -4.63 -14.44 -10.08
N LEU A 236 -4.00 -14.26 -8.91
CA LEU A 236 -3.54 -12.94 -8.44
C LEU A 236 -2.28 -12.49 -9.19
N ARG A 237 -1.48 -13.43 -9.69
CA ARG A 237 -0.14 -13.21 -10.25
C ARG A 237 -0.01 -13.71 -11.69
N PRO A 238 -0.96 -13.39 -12.61
CA PRO A 238 -0.90 -13.89 -13.97
C PRO A 238 0.32 -13.32 -14.70
N SER A 239 0.93 -14.13 -15.57
CA SER A 239 1.89 -13.61 -16.55
C SER A 239 1.16 -12.70 -17.54
N LEU A 240 1.66 -11.49 -17.69
CA LEU A 240 1.16 -10.60 -18.74
C LEU A 240 1.77 -11.00 -20.10
N PRO A 241 0.99 -10.92 -21.19
CA PRO A 241 1.53 -11.07 -22.52
C PRO A 241 2.53 -9.94 -22.84
N PRO A 242 3.32 -10.04 -23.91
CA PRO A 242 4.17 -8.93 -24.36
C PRO A 242 3.42 -7.61 -24.40
N PHE A 243 4.05 -6.51 -23.99
CA PHE A 243 3.43 -5.20 -23.81
C PHE A 243 2.52 -4.76 -24.97
N SER A 244 2.90 -5.07 -26.20
CA SER A 244 2.10 -4.77 -27.40
C SER A 244 0.75 -5.52 -27.46
N GLN A 245 0.59 -6.63 -26.74
CA GLN A 245 -0.62 -7.46 -26.74
C GLN A 245 -1.47 -7.25 -25.46
N VAL A 246 -0.94 -6.58 -24.45
CA VAL A 246 -1.65 -6.33 -23.19
C VAL A 246 -2.96 -5.57 -23.40
N PRO A 247 -3.05 -4.53 -24.25
CA PRO A 247 -4.30 -3.81 -24.46
C PRO A 247 -5.44 -4.71 -24.97
N ASP A 248 -5.14 -5.65 -25.86
CA ASP A 248 -6.16 -6.57 -26.39
C ASP A 248 -6.56 -7.63 -25.35
N PHE A 249 -5.62 -8.12 -24.58
CA PHE A 249 -5.87 -9.00 -23.45
C PHE A 249 -6.77 -8.33 -22.41
N ALA A 250 -6.50 -7.08 -22.06
CA ALA A 250 -7.23 -6.32 -21.05
C ALA A 250 -8.66 -5.91 -21.47
N LYS A 251 -8.94 -5.75 -22.77
CA LYS A 251 -10.28 -5.40 -23.28
C LYS A 251 -11.39 -6.37 -22.88
N SER A 252 -11.05 -7.61 -22.53
CA SER A 252 -12.01 -8.61 -22.09
C SER A 252 -12.57 -8.37 -20.68
N PHE A 253 -11.97 -7.47 -19.89
CA PHE A 253 -12.33 -7.30 -18.46
C PHE A 253 -13.09 -6.00 -18.18
N ILE A 254 -12.60 -4.86 -18.68
CA ILE A 254 -13.15 -3.51 -18.48
C ILE A 254 -12.67 -2.63 -19.62
N ASN A 255 -13.24 -1.44 -19.78
CA ASN A 255 -12.66 -0.43 -20.67
C ASN A 255 -11.29 0.03 -20.13
N SER A 256 -10.25 -0.73 -20.47
CA SER A 256 -8.89 -0.53 -19.98
C SER A 256 -8.27 0.79 -20.42
N GLU A 257 -8.61 1.26 -21.64
CA GLU A 257 -8.13 2.56 -22.14
C GLU A 257 -8.64 3.70 -21.28
N GLU A 258 -9.92 3.69 -20.92
CA GLU A 258 -10.52 4.69 -20.04
C GLU A 258 -9.92 4.61 -18.63
N LEU A 259 -9.68 3.41 -18.10
CA LEU A 259 -9.06 3.22 -16.79
C LEU A 259 -7.63 3.79 -16.75
N ILE A 260 -6.81 3.49 -17.76
CA ILE A 260 -5.46 4.05 -17.92
C ILE A 260 -5.52 5.59 -17.99
N ASN A 261 -6.50 6.13 -18.72
CA ASN A 261 -6.68 7.58 -18.82
C ASN A 261 -7.03 8.20 -17.47
N VAL A 262 -7.91 7.59 -16.69
CA VAL A 262 -8.24 8.02 -15.31
C VAL A 262 -6.99 8.00 -14.44
N ILE A 263 -6.28 6.88 -14.38
CA ILE A 263 -5.06 6.71 -13.59
C ILE A 263 -4.01 7.77 -13.99
N THR A 264 -3.77 7.92 -15.28
CA THR A 264 -2.80 8.89 -15.81
C THR A 264 -3.19 10.33 -15.44
N LYS A 265 -4.47 10.68 -15.57
CA LYS A 265 -4.98 12.01 -15.23
C LYS A 265 -4.79 12.31 -13.74
N PHE A 266 -5.20 11.41 -12.86
CA PHE A 266 -5.11 11.62 -11.41
C PHE A 266 -3.67 11.56 -10.90
N SER A 267 -2.82 10.73 -11.48
CA SER A 267 -1.38 10.73 -11.22
C SER A 267 -0.74 12.09 -11.54
N LYS A 268 -1.07 12.68 -12.71
CA LYS A 268 -0.61 14.02 -13.09
C LYS A 268 -1.15 15.11 -12.16
N ILE A 269 -2.45 15.05 -11.80
CA ILE A 269 -3.06 15.99 -10.85
C ILE A 269 -2.30 15.91 -9.51
N ARG A 270 -2.12 14.72 -8.95
CA ARG A 270 -1.39 14.53 -7.68
C ARG A 270 0.04 15.07 -7.75
N LYS A 271 0.78 14.77 -8.83
CA LYS A 271 2.15 15.22 -9.02
C LYS A 271 2.26 16.76 -9.02
N ASN A 272 1.23 17.45 -9.53
CA ASN A 272 1.21 18.90 -9.68
C ASN A 272 0.52 19.64 -8.52
N GLN A 273 0.00 18.93 -7.52
CA GLN A 273 -0.69 19.50 -6.37
C GLN A 273 -0.04 19.01 -5.05
N PRO A 274 0.85 19.81 -4.45
CA PRO A 274 1.48 19.47 -3.16
C PRO A 274 0.49 19.10 -2.06
N ALA A 275 -0.70 19.67 -2.05
CA ALA A 275 -1.74 19.34 -1.09
C ALA A 275 -2.14 17.86 -1.13
N PHE A 276 -2.09 17.18 -2.27
CA PHE A 276 -2.35 15.74 -2.34
C PHE A 276 -1.18 14.90 -1.84
N GLN A 277 0.04 15.41 -1.94
CA GLN A 277 1.23 14.68 -1.51
C GLN A 277 1.48 14.85 -0.02
N LEU A 278 1.45 16.08 0.49
CA LEU A 278 1.90 16.47 1.82
C LEU A 278 0.81 17.10 2.69
N GLY A 279 -0.37 17.36 2.11
CA GLY A 279 -1.43 18.10 2.78
C GLY A 279 -2.12 17.33 3.89
N ASN A 280 -2.60 18.07 4.89
CA ASN A 280 -3.49 17.56 5.91
C ASN A 280 -4.83 17.11 5.31
N TYR A 281 -5.52 16.26 6.03
CA TYR A 281 -6.85 15.78 5.69
C TYR A 281 -7.90 16.33 6.66
N LYS A 282 -9.05 16.74 6.12
CA LYS A 282 -10.23 17.14 6.92
C LYS A 282 -11.50 16.67 6.23
N GLU A 283 -12.36 15.94 6.94
CA GLU A 283 -13.70 15.62 6.47
C GLU A 283 -14.56 16.87 6.36
N LEU A 284 -15.27 17.03 5.25
CA LEU A 284 -16.21 18.11 5.04
C LEU A 284 -17.67 17.66 5.16
N SER A 285 -17.98 16.46 4.68
CA SER A 285 -19.33 15.91 4.71
C SER A 285 -19.31 14.41 4.41
N VAL A 286 -20.21 13.66 5.00
CA VAL A 286 -20.42 12.24 4.71
C VAL A 286 -21.89 11.86 4.79
N THR A 287 -22.30 10.98 3.89
CA THR A 287 -23.57 10.23 3.90
C THR A 287 -23.28 8.79 3.45
N ASN A 288 -24.30 7.97 3.32
CA ASN A 288 -24.12 6.61 2.79
C ASN A 288 -23.49 6.59 1.38
N GLU A 289 -23.89 7.52 0.51
CA GLU A 289 -23.52 7.50 -0.91
C GLU A 289 -22.68 8.73 -1.35
N THR A 290 -22.45 9.70 -0.47
CA THR A 290 -21.64 10.88 -0.77
C THR A 290 -20.64 11.17 0.32
N PHE A 291 -19.46 11.65 -0.09
CA PHE A 291 -18.37 11.96 0.82
C PHE A 291 -17.58 13.15 0.29
N ALA A 292 -17.22 14.10 1.17
CA ALA A 292 -16.37 15.22 0.80
C ALA A 292 -15.29 15.46 1.85
N PHE A 293 -14.08 15.80 1.39
CA PHE A 293 -12.96 16.13 2.25
C PHE A 293 -12.09 17.23 1.65
N GLU A 294 -11.31 17.85 2.50
CA GLU A 294 -10.30 18.85 2.18
C GLU A 294 -8.89 18.25 2.29
N ARG A 295 -8.01 18.61 1.36
CA ARG A 295 -6.57 18.46 1.46
C ARG A 295 -5.96 19.87 1.48
N LYS A 296 -5.12 20.15 2.48
CA LYS A 296 -4.51 21.47 2.62
C LYS A 296 -3.01 21.37 2.92
N PHE A 297 -2.21 22.09 2.12
CA PHE A 297 -0.78 22.25 2.33
C PHE A 297 -0.39 23.69 2.07
N ASN A 298 0.11 24.38 3.10
CA ASN A 298 0.35 25.82 3.08
C ASN A 298 -0.90 26.59 2.63
N ASP A 299 -0.79 27.38 1.57
CA ASP A 299 -1.91 28.16 0.99
C ASP A 299 -2.73 27.37 -0.03
N GLU A 300 -2.29 26.16 -0.38
CA GLU A 300 -3.02 25.31 -1.32
C GLU A 300 -4.12 24.54 -0.61
N LYS A 301 -5.35 24.71 -1.06
CA LYS A 301 -6.55 24.02 -0.55
C LYS A 301 -7.28 23.36 -1.71
N ILE A 302 -7.51 22.03 -1.58
CA ILE A 302 -8.24 21.24 -2.56
C ILE A 302 -9.39 20.54 -1.87
N ILE A 303 -10.58 20.65 -2.47
CA ILE A 303 -11.79 19.95 -2.06
C ILE A 303 -12.00 18.76 -3.01
N VAL A 304 -12.22 17.60 -2.43
CA VAL A 304 -12.63 16.39 -3.14
C VAL A 304 -14.02 16.01 -2.68
N ALA A 305 -14.95 15.82 -3.61
CA ALA A 305 -16.30 15.38 -3.29
C ALA A 305 -16.66 14.15 -4.16
N VAL A 306 -17.10 13.07 -3.53
CA VAL A 306 -17.33 11.74 -4.09
C VAL A 306 -18.82 11.43 -4.08
N ASN A 307 -19.34 10.86 -5.16
CA ASN A 307 -20.71 10.37 -5.29
C ASN A 307 -20.71 8.96 -5.89
N ILE A 308 -21.14 7.96 -5.10
CA ILE A 308 -21.25 6.56 -5.54
C ILE A 308 -22.68 6.17 -5.94
N SER A 309 -23.62 7.12 -5.94
CA SER A 309 -25.00 6.89 -6.35
C SER A 309 -25.15 6.86 -7.87
N SER A 310 -26.26 6.31 -8.34
CA SER A 310 -26.62 6.26 -9.76
C SER A 310 -27.16 7.58 -10.34
N GLU A 311 -27.24 8.63 -9.53
CA GLU A 311 -27.73 9.96 -9.91
C GLU A 311 -26.73 11.04 -9.53
N GLU A 312 -26.79 12.21 -10.19
CA GLU A 312 -26.08 13.40 -9.76
C GLU A 312 -26.56 13.82 -8.35
N LYS A 313 -25.63 14.22 -7.49
CA LYS A 313 -25.94 14.69 -6.13
C LYS A 313 -25.38 16.08 -5.87
N GLU A 314 -26.15 16.88 -5.13
CA GLU A 314 -25.64 18.08 -4.48
C GLU A 314 -25.08 17.70 -3.11
N ILE A 315 -23.79 17.98 -2.90
CA ILE A 315 -23.08 17.69 -1.64
C ILE A 315 -22.87 18.98 -0.88
N VAL A 316 -23.39 19.03 0.35
CA VAL A 316 -23.23 20.19 1.25
C VAL A 316 -21.86 20.10 1.94
N LEU A 317 -21.04 21.14 1.85
CA LEU A 317 -19.71 21.22 2.46
C LEU A 317 -19.79 21.74 3.91
N LYS A 318 -20.40 20.94 4.79
CA LYS A 318 -20.79 21.34 6.17
C LYS A 318 -19.62 21.87 7.01
N ASN A 319 -18.44 21.28 6.88
CA ASN A 319 -17.28 21.58 7.71
C ASN A 319 -16.23 22.45 6.99
N LEU A 320 -16.57 23.00 5.83
CA LEU A 320 -15.72 23.98 5.15
C LEU A 320 -15.71 25.30 5.92
N GLN A 321 -14.60 26.01 5.91
CA GLN A 321 -14.49 27.32 6.56
C GLN A 321 -15.36 28.34 5.82
N LYS A 322 -16.11 29.15 6.57
CA LYS A 322 -17.05 30.13 5.98
C LYS A 322 -16.39 31.12 5.03
N GLU A 323 -15.14 31.48 5.31
CA GLU A 323 -14.33 32.39 4.49
C GLU A 323 -13.91 31.82 3.13
N ASP A 324 -14.10 30.54 2.90
CA ASP A 324 -13.81 29.90 1.61
C ASP A 324 -15.00 30.01 0.64
N PHE A 325 -16.22 30.21 1.16
CA PHE A 325 -17.38 30.48 0.32
C PHE A 325 -17.24 31.87 -0.31
N GLY A 326 -17.60 31.95 -1.57
CA GLY A 326 -17.43 33.18 -2.36
C GLY A 326 -16.07 33.30 -3.04
N LYS A 327 -15.08 32.45 -2.70
CA LYS A 327 -13.80 32.40 -3.41
C LYS A 327 -13.93 31.69 -4.75
N ASN A 328 -13.00 31.99 -5.65
CA ASN A 328 -12.85 31.22 -6.90
C ASN A 328 -12.40 29.80 -6.63
N CYS A 329 -13.06 28.85 -7.25
CA CYS A 329 -12.69 27.44 -7.22
C CYS A 329 -12.47 26.94 -8.64
N LYS A 330 -11.28 26.38 -8.92
CA LYS A 330 -10.95 25.78 -10.20
C LYS A 330 -11.19 24.27 -10.13
N ASN A 331 -12.11 23.76 -10.96
CA ASN A 331 -12.27 22.31 -11.12
C ASN A 331 -11.05 21.74 -11.88
N LEU A 332 -10.27 20.90 -11.24
CA LEU A 332 -9.04 20.31 -11.82
C LEU A 332 -9.33 19.20 -12.87
N LEU A 333 -10.59 18.82 -13.02
CA LEU A 333 -10.99 17.82 -14.01
C LEU A 333 -11.48 18.46 -15.32
N THR A 334 -12.18 19.60 -15.24
CA THR A 334 -12.75 20.31 -16.40
C THR A 334 -12.02 21.62 -16.72
N GLU A 335 -11.11 22.07 -15.85
CA GLU A 335 -10.38 23.35 -15.92
C GLU A 335 -11.28 24.60 -15.73
N GLU A 336 -12.58 24.43 -15.52
CA GLU A 336 -13.52 25.50 -15.29
C GLU A 336 -13.31 26.16 -13.93
N THR A 337 -13.55 27.48 -13.87
CA THR A 337 -13.50 28.25 -12.62
C THR A 337 -14.88 28.82 -12.33
N PHE A 338 -15.32 28.66 -11.08
CA PHE A 338 -16.60 29.13 -10.59
C PHE A 338 -16.45 29.67 -9.16
N VAL A 339 -17.48 30.37 -8.67
CA VAL A 339 -17.52 30.82 -7.27
C VAL A 339 -17.96 29.66 -6.39
N LEU A 340 -17.16 29.35 -5.35
CA LEU A 340 -17.44 28.24 -4.44
C LEU A 340 -18.66 28.56 -3.55
N GLU A 341 -19.68 27.74 -3.65
CA GLU A 341 -20.91 27.80 -2.86
C GLU A 341 -20.92 26.70 -1.77
N GLU A 342 -21.93 26.75 -0.88
CA GLU A 342 -22.10 25.72 0.17
C GLU A 342 -22.39 24.32 -0.38
N LYS A 343 -22.81 24.23 -1.63
CA LYS A 343 -23.15 22.99 -2.31
C LYS A 343 -22.34 22.81 -3.58
N ILE A 344 -21.92 21.59 -3.82
CA ILE A 344 -21.24 21.19 -5.06
C ILE A 344 -22.04 20.09 -5.73
N LYS A 345 -22.29 20.21 -7.04
CA LYS A 345 -22.86 19.15 -7.86
C LYS A 345 -21.78 18.15 -8.24
N VAL A 346 -22.04 16.89 -7.98
CA VAL A 346 -21.12 15.78 -8.29
C VAL A 346 -21.84 14.76 -9.16
N PRO A 347 -21.33 14.47 -10.36
CA PRO A 347 -21.94 13.49 -11.26
C PRO A 347 -22.12 12.12 -10.61
N LYS A 348 -23.03 11.31 -11.14
CA LYS A 348 -23.23 9.93 -10.72
C LYS A 348 -21.94 9.11 -10.86
N ASN A 349 -21.67 8.23 -9.89
CA ASN A 349 -20.51 7.32 -9.87
C ASN A 349 -19.19 8.04 -10.20
N TRP A 350 -19.02 9.30 -9.71
CA TRP A 350 -17.84 10.09 -10.00
C TRP A 350 -17.45 11.00 -8.83
N LEU A 351 -16.41 11.77 -9.03
CA LEU A 351 -15.94 12.74 -8.05
C LEU A 351 -15.71 14.12 -8.68
N PHE A 352 -15.68 15.11 -7.82
CA PHE A 352 -15.27 16.47 -8.07
C PHE A 352 -13.93 16.74 -7.40
N VAL A 353 -13.06 17.52 -8.04
CA VAL A 353 -11.78 17.97 -7.48
C VAL A 353 -11.63 19.45 -7.74
N GLY A 354 -11.76 20.26 -6.72
CA GLY A 354 -11.72 21.73 -6.80
C GLY A 354 -10.58 22.34 -6.02
N LYS A 355 -9.76 23.17 -6.68
CA LYS A 355 -8.72 23.98 -6.04
C LYS A 355 -9.28 25.36 -5.71
N VAL A 356 -9.36 25.69 -4.41
CA VAL A 356 -9.79 26.99 -3.90
C VAL A 356 -8.63 27.99 -4.04
N LYS A 357 -8.94 29.19 -4.54
CA LYS A 357 -7.96 30.27 -4.78
C LYS A 357 -8.17 31.45 -3.83
#